data_57a36ae929beb126d8a2d9d344b82b15
#
_entry.id   57a36ae929beb126d8a2d9d344b82b15
#
_cell.length_a   1.000
_cell.length_b   1.000
_cell.length_c   1.000
_cell.angle_alpha   90.00
_cell.angle_beta   90.00
_cell.angle_gamma   90.00
#
_symmetry.space_group_name_H-M   'P 1'
#
loop_
_entity.id
_entity.type
_entity.pdbx_description
1 polymer ?
#
loop_
_entity_poly.entity_id
_entity_poly.type
_entity_poly.pdbx_seq_one_letter_code
_entity_poly.pdbx_strand_id
1 'polypeptide(L)'
;MSPRILVVDDEPGLRRTLERALRNLDYEVVSVGDPHLVYEMLDAADYDMVMLDIHLPQMSGDTLAIALVRRWPRLTGRILLMSGDPWALRADWPDELRRCPLLVKPFTLDALGSAVHTILTASTPQPQRKRNGG
;
A
#
# COMPACT_ATOMS: atom_id res chain seq x y z
N MET A 1 -1.31 -17.70 9.47
CA MET A 1 -1.01 -17.27 8.09
C MET A 1 -0.43 -15.88 8.10
N SER A 2 0.62 -15.69 7.35
CA SER A 2 1.28 -14.39 7.29
C SER A 2 0.53 -13.46 6.36
N PRO A 3 0.37 -12.18 6.74
CA PRO A 3 -0.19 -11.21 5.80
C PRO A 3 0.68 -11.09 4.55
N ARG A 4 0.04 -10.84 3.44
CA ARG A 4 0.71 -10.72 2.14
C ARG A 4 0.69 -9.28 1.67
N ILE A 5 1.88 -8.77 1.33
CA ILE A 5 2.08 -7.37 0.96
C ILE A 5 2.59 -7.31 -0.47
N LEU A 6 1.96 -6.45 -1.29
CA LEU A 6 2.43 -6.15 -2.63
C LEU A 6 3.17 -4.82 -2.59
N VAL A 7 4.42 -4.81 -3.03
CA VAL A 7 5.25 -3.60 -3.07
C VAL A 7 5.39 -3.16 -4.53
N VAL A 8 5.07 -1.91 -4.80
CA VAL A 8 5.14 -1.33 -6.15
C VAL A 8 6.10 -0.16 -6.12
N ASP A 9 7.29 -0.34 -6.68
CA ASP A 9 8.33 0.69 -6.70
C ASP A 9 9.28 0.38 -7.86
N ASP A 10 9.61 1.38 -8.65
CA ASP A 10 10.45 1.17 -9.83
C ASP A 10 11.93 0.99 -9.51
N GLU A 11 12.35 1.26 -8.27
CA GLU A 11 13.74 1.19 -7.87
C GLU A 11 14.08 -0.20 -7.34
N PRO A 12 14.88 -1.00 -8.09
CA PRO A 12 15.12 -2.40 -7.68
C PRO A 12 15.83 -2.55 -6.34
N GLY A 13 16.75 -1.63 -6.03
CA GLY A 13 17.44 -1.68 -4.75
C GLY A 13 16.52 -1.51 -3.57
N LEU A 14 15.60 -0.55 -3.68
CA LEU A 14 14.63 -0.31 -2.63
C LEU A 14 13.66 -1.49 -2.50
N ARG A 15 13.21 -2.05 -3.63
CA ARG A 15 12.34 -3.22 -3.58
C ARG A 15 12.99 -4.36 -2.80
N ARG A 16 14.26 -4.65 -3.07
CA ARG A 16 14.99 -5.72 -2.37
C ARG A 16 15.10 -5.43 -0.88
N THR A 17 15.37 -4.17 -0.53
CA THR A 17 15.46 -3.77 0.88
C THR A 17 14.12 -3.95 1.58
N LEU A 18 13.05 -3.52 0.94
CA LEU A 18 11.70 -3.66 1.50
C LEU A 18 11.31 -5.12 1.64
N GLU A 19 11.58 -5.94 0.62
CA GLU A 19 11.31 -7.37 0.70
C GLU A 19 12.00 -8.01 1.88
N ARG A 20 13.28 -7.72 2.06
CA ARG A 20 14.05 -8.31 3.15
C ARG A 20 13.53 -7.86 4.50
N ALA A 21 13.27 -6.56 4.64
CA ALA A 21 12.81 -6.01 5.90
C ALA A 21 11.44 -6.59 6.30
N LEU A 22 10.52 -6.66 5.35
CA LEU A 22 9.18 -7.15 5.62
C LEU A 22 9.16 -8.65 5.87
N ARG A 23 9.98 -9.42 5.16
CA ARG A 23 10.08 -10.85 5.41
C ARG A 23 10.65 -11.13 6.79
N ASN A 24 11.57 -10.29 7.26
CA ASN A 24 12.11 -10.42 8.61
C ASN A 24 11.05 -10.15 9.69
N LEU A 25 9.96 -9.49 9.32
CA LEU A 25 8.83 -9.26 10.20
C LEU A 25 7.72 -10.32 10.01
N ASP A 26 8.04 -11.39 9.30
CA ASP A 26 7.16 -12.53 9.04
C ASP A 26 5.98 -12.22 8.11
N TYR A 27 6.15 -11.26 7.22
CA TYR A 27 5.17 -10.99 6.17
C TYR A 27 5.60 -11.68 4.87
N GLU A 28 4.60 -12.08 4.08
CA GLU A 28 4.84 -12.51 2.71
C GLU A 28 4.89 -11.28 1.83
N VAL A 29 5.87 -11.20 0.94
CA VAL A 29 6.08 -10.01 0.13
C VAL A 29 6.29 -10.40 -1.32
N VAL A 30 5.57 -9.72 -2.20
CA VAL A 30 5.82 -9.77 -3.63
C VAL A 30 6.06 -8.34 -4.08
N SER A 31 7.06 -8.11 -4.92
CA SER A 31 7.32 -6.76 -5.41
C SER A 31 7.33 -6.73 -6.93
N VAL A 32 6.89 -5.60 -7.47
CA VAL A 32 6.90 -5.34 -8.91
C VAL A 32 7.40 -3.93 -9.16
N GLY A 33 8.10 -3.76 -10.28
CA GLY A 33 8.61 -2.45 -10.67
C GLY A 33 7.72 -1.74 -11.68
N ASP A 34 6.83 -2.46 -12.31
CA ASP A 34 5.97 -1.95 -13.36
C ASP A 34 4.54 -1.84 -12.84
N PRO A 35 3.98 -0.62 -12.78
CA PRO A 35 2.61 -0.46 -12.26
C PRO A 35 1.55 -1.19 -13.09
N HIS A 36 1.85 -1.48 -14.36
CA HIS A 36 0.90 -2.22 -15.21
C HIS A 36 0.72 -3.67 -14.77
N LEU A 37 1.68 -4.21 -14.01
CA LEU A 37 1.57 -5.59 -13.52
C LEU A 37 0.68 -5.70 -12.28
N VAL A 38 0.35 -4.58 -11.64
CA VAL A 38 -0.37 -4.58 -10.38
C VAL A 38 -1.75 -5.22 -10.51
N TYR A 39 -2.45 -4.91 -11.59
CA TYR A 39 -3.79 -5.47 -11.82
C TYR A 39 -3.74 -6.99 -11.96
N GLU A 40 -2.75 -7.51 -12.70
CA GLU A 40 -2.59 -8.95 -12.86
C GLU A 40 -2.30 -9.61 -11.51
N MET A 41 -1.46 -8.98 -10.70
CA MET A 41 -1.10 -9.52 -9.39
C MET A 41 -2.32 -9.58 -8.47
N LEU A 42 -3.11 -8.50 -8.46
CA LEU A 42 -4.29 -8.44 -7.59
C LEU A 42 -5.43 -9.34 -8.08
N ASP A 43 -5.51 -9.58 -9.38
CA ASP A 43 -6.48 -10.54 -9.91
C ASP A 43 -6.07 -11.98 -9.57
N ALA A 44 -4.78 -12.26 -9.53
CA ALA A 44 -4.27 -13.62 -9.33
C ALA A 44 -4.28 -14.07 -7.87
N ALA A 45 -4.21 -13.15 -6.92
CA ALA A 45 -4.10 -13.49 -5.51
C ALA A 45 -4.62 -12.35 -4.63
N ASP A 46 -4.98 -12.69 -3.40
CA ASP A 46 -5.40 -11.70 -2.42
C ASP A 46 -4.16 -11.14 -1.71
N TYR A 47 -4.14 -9.83 -1.55
CA TYR A 47 -3.11 -9.14 -0.79
C TYR A 47 -3.78 -8.39 0.36
N ASP A 48 -3.10 -8.35 1.50
CA ASP A 48 -3.63 -7.69 2.69
C ASP A 48 -3.35 -6.19 2.67
N MET A 49 -2.30 -5.78 1.96
CA MET A 49 -2.03 -4.36 1.72
C MET A 49 -1.13 -4.19 0.51
N VAL A 50 -1.10 -2.96 -0.01
CA VAL A 50 -0.24 -2.56 -1.11
C VAL A 50 0.61 -1.39 -0.65
N MET A 51 1.93 -1.45 -0.89
CA MET A 51 2.84 -0.33 -0.72
C MET A 51 3.13 0.24 -2.09
N LEU A 52 2.94 1.54 -2.26
CA LEU A 52 2.89 2.14 -3.58
C LEU A 52 3.67 3.45 -3.60
N ASP A 53 4.70 3.50 -4.45
CA ASP A 53 5.45 4.73 -4.67
C ASP A 53 4.58 5.72 -5.47
N ILE A 54 4.49 6.95 -5.01
CA ILE A 54 3.74 7.99 -5.72
C ILE A 54 4.42 8.35 -7.04
N HIS A 55 5.74 8.29 -7.08
CA HIS A 55 6.52 8.76 -8.23
C HIS A 55 6.97 7.62 -9.14
N LEU A 56 6.00 6.91 -9.70
CA LEU A 56 6.29 5.86 -10.69
C LEU A 56 6.43 6.49 -12.09
N PRO A 57 7.36 5.95 -12.92
CA PRO A 57 7.65 6.60 -14.19
C PRO A 57 6.53 6.55 -15.23
N GLN A 58 5.74 5.47 -15.26
CA GLN A 58 4.70 5.31 -16.26
C GLN A 58 3.34 5.81 -15.80
N MET A 59 3.17 5.97 -14.50
CA MET A 59 1.87 6.28 -13.94
C MET A 59 2.06 6.84 -12.54
N SER A 60 1.36 7.92 -12.23
CA SER A 60 1.41 8.47 -10.89
C SER A 60 0.79 7.48 -9.91
N GLY A 61 1.48 7.26 -8.77
CA GLY A 61 1.02 6.34 -7.74
C GLY A 61 -0.31 6.75 -7.13
N ASP A 62 -0.57 8.05 -7.04
CA ASP A 62 -1.86 8.51 -6.52
C ASP A 62 -3.01 8.14 -7.47
N THR A 63 -2.81 8.28 -8.78
CA THR A 63 -3.80 7.84 -9.78
C THR A 63 -4.03 6.34 -9.66
N LEU A 64 -2.96 5.57 -9.53
CA LEU A 64 -3.07 4.13 -9.39
C LEU A 64 -3.79 3.75 -8.09
N ALA A 65 -3.48 4.41 -6.98
CA ALA A 65 -4.13 4.12 -5.70
C ALA A 65 -5.65 4.31 -5.78
N ILE A 66 -6.11 5.38 -6.41
CA ILE A 66 -7.54 5.62 -6.59
C ILE A 66 -8.16 4.49 -7.39
N ALA A 67 -7.52 4.11 -8.49
CA ALA A 67 -8.02 3.04 -9.35
C ALA A 67 -8.10 1.71 -8.61
N LEU A 68 -7.08 1.41 -7.79
CA LEU A 68 -7.05 0.16 -7.04
C LEU A 68 -8.15 0.08 -5.99
N VAL A 69 -8.39 1.17 -5.27
CA VAL A 69 -9.42 1.19 -4.23
C VAL A 69 -10.81 1.06 -4.86
N ARG A 70 -11.02 1.65 -6.02
CA ARG A 70 -12.30 1.54 -6.72
C ARG A 70 -12.54 0.16 -7.29
N ARG A 71 -11.48 -0.49 -7.75
CA ARG A 71 -11.58 -1.86 -8.29
C ARG A 71 -11.65 -2.90 -7.17
N TRP A 72 -10.89 -2.70 -6.10
CA TRP A 72 -10.86 -3.59 -4.94
C TRP A 72 -11.14 -2.78 -3.67
N PRO A 73 -12.41 -2.52 -3.35
CA PRO A 73 -12.76 -1.67 -2.20
C PRO A 73 -12.20 -2.15 -0.86
N ARG A 74 -11.90 -3.44 -0.73
CA ARG A 74 -11.30 -3.96 0.50
C ARG A 74 -9.91 -3.41 0.75
N LEU A 75 -9.28 -2.79 -0.25
CA LEU A 75 -7.98 -2.13 -0.09
C LEU A 75 -8.10 -0.73 0.52
N THR A 76 -9.31 -0.25 0.76
CA THR A 76 -9.51 1.04 1.42
C THR A 76 -8.83 1.04 2.79
N GLY A 77 -7.94 2.02 3.02
CA GLY A 77 -7.15 2.07 4.24
C GLY A 77 -6.00 1.09 4.28
N ARG A 78 -5.80 0.30 3.22
CA ARG A 78 -4.75 -0.71 3.16
C ARG A 78 -3.72 -0.43 2.08
N ILE A 79 -3.66 0.79 1.59
CA ILE A 79 -2.62 1.23 0.67
C ILE A 79 -1.71 2.20 1.42
N LEU A 80 -0.42 1.86 1.50
CA LEU A 80 0.59 2.72 2.09
C LEU A 80 1.33 3.41 0.95
N LEU A 81 1.17 4.73 0.87
CA LEU A 81 1.86 5.52 -0.14
C LEU A 81 3.27 5.85 0.33
N MET A 82 4.22 5.86 -0.60
CA MET A 82 5.60 6.23 -0.31
C MET A 82 5.99 7.41 -1.19
N SER A 83 6.69 8.39 -0.62
CA SER A 83 7.14 9.55 -1.36
C SER A 83 8.38 10.17 -0.73
N GLY A 84 9.28 10.69 -1.56
CA GLY A 84 10.39 11.51 -1.09
C GLY A 84 9.99 12.96 -0.79
N ASP A 85 8.76 13.31 -1.09
CA ASP A 85 8.23 14.66 -0.91
C ASP A 85 7.30 14.68 0.31
N PRO A 86 7.70 15.35 1.42
CA PRO A 86 6.82 15.40 2.59
C PRO A 86 5.52 16.21 2.34
N TRP A 87 5.47 16.95 1.25
CA TRP A 87 4.30 17.73 0.86
C TRP A 87 3.45 17.03 -0.19
N ALA A 88 3.64 15.71 -0.36
CA ALA A 88 2.91 14.93 -1.35
C ALA A 88 1.42 14.87 -1.06
N LEU A 89 1.02 14.95 0.22
CA LEU A 89 -0.39 14.96 0.57
C LEU A 89 -1.01 16.28 0.12
N ARG A 90 -2.06 16.17 -0.68
CA ARG A 90 -2.69 17.34 -1.29
C ARG A 90 -4.12 17.47 -0.77
N ALA A 91 -4.49 18.72 -0.47
CA ALA A 91 -5.84 19.00 0.05
C ALA A 91 -6.93 18.68 -0.97
N ASP A 92 -6.58 18.73 -2.27
CA ASP A 92 -7.53 18.47 -3.35
C ASP A 92 -7.67 16.99 -3.71
N TRP A 93 -6.97 16.10 -3.00
CA TRP A 93 -7.12 14.67 -3.23
C TRP A 93 -8.50 14.20 -2.82
N PRO A 94 -9.10 13.25 -3.56
CA PRO A 94 -10.36 12.66 -3.14
C PRO A 94 -10.22 11.89 -1.83
N ASP A 95 -11.33 11.67 -1.16
CA ASP A 95 -11.33 11.03 0.16
C ASP A 95 -10.65 9.67 0.16
N GLU A 96 -10.83 8.89 -0.91
CA GLU A 96 -10.19 7.58 -1.02
C GLU A 96 -8.69 7.68 -0.84
N LEU A 97 -8.08 8.70 -1.45
CA LEU A 97 -6.63 8.86 -1.43
C LEU A 97 -6.16 9.48 -0.12
N ARG A 98 -6.94 10.41 0.44
CA ARG A 98 -6.57 11.06 1.69
C ARG A 98 -6.58 10.09 2.87
N ARG A 99 -7.27 8.97 2.74
CA ARG A 99 -7.26 7.92 3.75
C ARG A 99 -6.03 7.04 3.69
N CYS A 100 -5.26 7.14 2.60
CA CYS A 100 -4.03 6.36 2.48
C CYS A 100 -2.95 6.98 3.35
N PRO A 101 -2.35 6.22 4.27
CA PRO A 101 -1.21 6.73 5.01
C PRO A 101 -0.01 6.95 4.09
N LEU A 102 0.86 7.86 4.47
CA LEU A 102 2.04 8.22 3.69
C LEU A 102 3.30 7.94 4.49
N LEU A 103 4.25 7.27 3.88
CA LEU A 103 5.57 7.03 4.45
C LEU A 103 6.58 7.85 3.65
N VAL A 104 7.27 8.78 4.30
CA VAL A 104 8.18 9.71 3.64
C VAL A 104 9.57 9.09 3.54
N LYS A 105 10.15 9.07 2.34
CA LYS A 105 11.51 8.60 2.10
C LYS A 105 12.53 9.70 2.44
N PRO A 106 13.70 9.37 2.99
CA PRO A 106 14.08 8.04 3.47
C PRO A 106 13.42 7.76 4.81
N PHE A 107 13.05 6.50 5.03
CA PHE A 107 12.42 6.09 6.29
C PHE A 107 13.28 5.02 6.96
N THR A 108 13.12 4.91 8.28
CA THR A 108 13.79 3.88 9.04
C THR A 108 13.00 2.56 8.95
N LEU A 109 13.67 1.47 9.28
CA LEU A 109 12.99 0.17 9.35
C LEU A 109 11.92 0.17 10.44
N ASP A 110 12.14 0.91 11.53
CA ASP A 110 11.14 1.04 12.58
C ASP A 110 9.90 1.78 12.08
N ALA A 111 10.08 2.85 11.32
CA ALA A 111 8.96 3.60 10.73
C ALA A 111 8.17 2.73 9.76
N LEU A 112 8.89 1.97 8.94
CA LEU A 112 8.26 1.03 8.01
C LEU A 112 7.43 -0.01 8.75
N GLY A 113 8.04 -0.67 9.73
CA GLY A 113 7.38 -1.71 10.51
C GLY A 113 6.15 -1.19 11.24
N SER A 114 6.25 0.01 11.83
CA SER A 114 5.12 0.62 12.53
C SER A 114 3.97 0.93 11.59
N ALA A 115 4.28 1.51 10.42
CA ALA A 115 3.25 1.86 9.44
C ALA A 115 2.52 0.62 8.94
N VAL A 116 3.27 -0.43 8.60
CA VAL A 116 2.69 -1.68 8.11
C VAL A 116 1.86 -2.35 9.21
N HIS A 117 2.38 -2.42 10.41
CA HIS A 117 1.67 -3.03 11.53
C HIS A 117 0.35 -2.30 11.81
N THR A 118 0.38 -0.97 11.81
CA THR A 118 -0.81 -0.16 12.04
C THR A 118 -1.88 -0.45 11.00
N ILE A 119 -1.50 -0.53 9.74
CA ILE A 119 -2.44 -0.81 8.65
C ILE A 119 -3.03 -2.21 8.79
N LEU A 120 -2.18 -3.19 9.05
CA LEU A 120 -2.61 -4.59 9.07
C LEU A 120 -3.42 -4.95 10.31
N THR A 121 -3.25 -4.21 11.41
CA THR A 121 -4.00 -4.46 12.64
C THR A 121 -5.21 -3.54 12.78
N ALA A 122 -5.32 -2.51 11.96
CA ALA A 122 -6.49 -1.67 11.98
C ALA A 122 -7.71 -2.50 11.60
N SER A 123 -8.79 -2.34 12.35
CA SER A 123 -10.03 -2.99 11.97
C SER A 123 -10.41 -2.52 10.60
N THR A 124 -10.58 -3.46 9.68
CA THR A 124 -11.17 -3.11 8.41
C THR A 124 -12.51 -2.48 8.73
N PRO A 125 -12.80 -1.27 8.24
CA PRO A 125 -14.16 -0.75 8.39
C PRO A 125 -15.06 -1.78 7.73
N GLN A 126 -15.72 -2.58 8.57
CA GLN A 126 -16.62 -3.57 8.05
C GLN A 126 -17.80 -2.85 7.50
N PRO A 127 -18.15 -3.18 6.40
CA PRO A 127 -19.37 -2.62 5.89
C PRO A 127 -20.50 -2.92 6.83
N GLN A 128 -19.54 -3.22 7.71
CA GLN A 128 -20.05 -3.48 8.28
C GLN A 128 -20.59 -3.95 8.79
N ARG A 129 -20.73 -3.99 9.10
CA ARG A 129 -21.02 -4.58 9.68
C ARG A 129 -21.91 -4.50 10.06
N LYS A 130 -22.05 -4.38 9.72
CA LYS A 130 -22.70 -4.40 10.07
C LYS A 130 -23.43 -4.48 10.53
N ARG A 131 -23.62 -4.29 10.46
CA ARG A 131 -24.13 -4.54 10.96
C ARG A 131 -24.91 -4.78 11.38
N ASN A 132 -25.13 -4.71 11.23
CA ASN A 132 -25.75 -5.07 11.66
C ASN A 132 -26.22 -5.27 12.25
N GLY A 133 -26.27 -5.07 12.28
CA GLY A 133 -26.54 -5.21 12.84
C GLY A 133 -26.54 -5.30 13.19
N GLY A 134 -26.48 -5.21 13.09
CA GLY A 134 -26.39 -5.33 13.38
C GLY A 134 -26.31 -5.42 13.48
#